data_dfc6e678150ce6f25626999e77a1979c
#
_entry.id   dfc6e678150ce6f25626999e77a1979c
#
_cell.length_a   1.000
_cell.length_b   1.000
_cell.length_c   1.000
_cell.angle_alpha   90.00
_cell.angle_beta   90.00
_cell.angle_gamma   90.00
#
_symmetry.space_group_name_H-M   'P 1'
#
loop_
_entity.id
_entity.type
_entity.pdbx_description
1 polymer ?
#
loop_
_entity_poly.entity_id
_entity_poly.type
_entity_poly.pdbx_seq_one_letter_code
_entity_poly.pdbx_strand_id
1 'polypeptide(L)'
;FGRKDKKQGGYMTYLYQYHSPFIFANFNGTSGDVDVITHECGHAFQGYLSGQDPIMEHADITMETAEIHSMSMEFFTDPWMKEFFGDREKDFLSMQLEDAIRFIPYGTMVDEFQHIVYETPELTPQERRREWSRLEKIYMPHLDYEEDPFFSKGGFWQKQQHIYNSPFYYIDYVLAQSL
;
A
#
# COMPACT_ATOMS: atom_id res chain seq x y z
N PHE A 1 18.82 -0.13 1.76
CA PHE A 1 18.80 0.99 0.81
C PHE A 1 18.54 0.50 -0.60
N GLY A 2 17.81 1.33 -1.40
CA GLY A 2 17.63 1.11 -2.83
C GLY A 2 18.98 1.14 -3.56
N ARG A 3 19.14 0.34 -4.61
CA ARG A 3 20.34 0.31 -5.46
C ARG A 3 20.02 -0.26 -6.83
N LYS A 4 20.91 -0.07 -7.80
CA LYS A 4 20.77 -0.66 -9.12
C LYS A 4 20.58 -2.19 -9.02
N ASP A 5 19.70 -2.73 -9.83
CA ASP A 5 19.40 -4.16 -9.95
C ASP A 5 18.79 -4.81 -8.66
N LYS A 6 18.39 -4.01 -7.67
CA LYS A 6 17.60 -4.46 -6.53
C LYS A 6 16.10 -4.36 -6.86
N LYS A 7 15.32 -5.41 -6.54
CA LYS A 7 13.86 -5.40 -6.70
C LYS A 7 13.25 -4.19 -5.99
N GLN A 8 12.30 -3.54 -6.62
CA GLN A 8 11.53 -2.43 -6.05
C GLN A 8 10.49 -2.93 -5.02
N GLY A 9 10.07 -2.03 -4.12
CA GLY A 9 9.03 -2.30 -3.13
C GLY A 9 9.57 -2.89 -1.82
N GLY A 10 8.64 -3.19 -0.93
CA GLY A 10 8.82 -3.94 0.31
C GLY A 10 7.95 -5.19 0.27
N TYR A 11 8.27 -6.19 1.04
CA TYR A 11 7.44 -7.36 1.29
C TYR A 11 7.96 -8.17 2.48
N MET A 12 7.06 -8.91 3.10
CA MET A 12 7.40 -9.97 4.05
C MET A 12 7.22 -11.33 3.38
N THR A 13 8.05 -12.29 3.74
CA THR A 13 7.86 -13.71 3.47
C THR A 13 8.25 -14.53 4.68
N TYR A 14 7.57 -15.66 4.90
CA TYR A 14 7.90 -16.56 5.99
C TYR A 14 8.80 -17.70 5.51
N LEU A 15 9.89 -17.91 6.20
CA LEU A 15 10.85 -18.99 5.92
C LEU A 15 10.51 -20.18 6.80
N TYR A 16 9.63 -21.04 6.36
CA TYR A 16 9.10 -22.17 7.14
C TYR A 16 10.19 -23.07 7.70
N GLN A 17 11.21 -23.36 6.90
CA GLN A 17 12.34 -24.21 7.35
C GLN A 17 13.11 -23.60 8.53
N TYR A 18 13.11 -22.29 8.66
CA TYR A 18 13.81 -21.54 9.71
C TYR A 18 12.87 -21.02 10.80
N HIS A 19 11.57 -21.28 10.68
CA HIS A 19 10.54 -20.73 11.57
C HIS A 19 10.70 -19.22 11.80
N SER A 20 10.96 -18.49 10.75
CA SER A 20 11.32 -17.06 10.83
C SER A 20 10.72 -16.24 9.70
N PRO A 21 10.12 -15.08 10.00
CA PRO A 21 9.76 -14.12 8.98
C PRO A 21 11.00 -13.44 8.41
N PHE A 22 10.91 -13.03 7.16
CA PHE A 22 11.94 -12.27 6.46
C PHE A 22 11.31 -11.03 5.83
N ILE A 23 11.84 -9.85 6.17
CA ILE A 23 11.37 -8.56 5.60
C ILE A 23 12.39 -8.08 4.58
N PHE A 24 11.89 -7.72 3.40
CA PHE A 24 12.65 -7.05 2.36
C PHE A 24 12.14 -5.63 2.18
N ALA A 25 13.05 -4.65 2.14
CA ALA A 25 12.69 -3.25 1.98
C ALA A 25 13.73 -2.46 1.19
N ASN A 26 13.34 -1.29 0.69
CA ASN A 26 14.19 -0.34 -0.03
C ASN A 26 14.15 1.01 0.68
N PHE A 27 14.92 1.16 1.75
CA PHE A 27 15.01 2.39 2.53
C PHE A 27 15.71 3.51 1.76
N ASN A 28 15.22 4.73 1.94
CA ASN A 28 15.73 5.94 1.31
C ASN A 28 16.02 7.10 2.29
N GLY A 29 15.80 6.90 3.59
CA GLY A 29 16.03 7.89 4.65
C GLY A 29 14.88 8.86 4.86
N THR A 30 13.68 8.54 4.40
CA THR A 30 12.46 9.35 4.63
C THR A 30 11.55 8.73 5.68
N SER A 31 10.51 9.46 6.12
CA SER A 31 9.48 8.95 7.02
C SER A 31 8.82 7.67 6.49
N GLY A 32 8.66 7.55 5.17
CA GLY A 32 8.10 6.36 4.54
C GLY A 32 8.89 5.07 4.81
N ASP A 33 10.16 5.14 5.23
CA ASP A 33 10.90 3.96 5.67
C ASP A 33 10.33 3.40 6.99
N VAL A 34 9.82 4.29 7.87
CA VAL A 34 9.18 3.89 9.13
C VAL A 34 7.83 3.25 8.84
N ASP A 35 7.03 3.86 7.95
CA ASP A 35 5.75 3.29 7.51
C ASP A 35 5.96 1.88 6.94
N VAL A 36 6.89 1.71 6.01
CA VAL A 36 7.21 0.41 5.41
C VAL A 36 7.65 -0.60 6.46
N ILE A 37 8.56 -0.27 7.38
CA ILE A 37 9.05 -1.27 8.34
C ILE A 37 7.98 -1.66 9.36
N THR A 38 7.15 -0.74 9.82
CA THR A 38 6.06 -1.04 10.75
C THR A 38 4.98 -1.89 10.07
N HIS A 39 4.63 -1.57 8.82
CA HIS A 39 3.74 -2.37 7.99
C HIS A 39 4.24 -3.81 7.82
N GLU A 40 5.46 -3.99 7.34
CA GLU A 40 6.05 -5.32 7.13
C GLU A 40 6.27 -6.08 8.45
N CYS A 41 6.48 -5.38 9.56
CA CYS A 41 6.51 -5.98 10.89
C CYS A 41 5.14 -6.54 11.30
N GLY A 42 4.03 -5.93 10.87
CA GLY A 42 2.69 -6.48 11.07
C GLY A 42 2.52 -7.84 10.39
N HIS A 43 2.89 -7.93 9.12
CA HIS A 43 2.93 -9.21 8.41
C HIS A 43 3.89 -10.22 9.07
N ALA A 44 5.07 -9.75 9.48
CA ALA A 44 6.06 -10.61 10.11
C ALA A 44 5.58 -11.17 11.45
N PHE A 45 4.88 -10.38 12.25
CA PHE A 45 4.32 -10.81 13.52
C PHE A 45 3.18 -11.83 13.32
N GLN A 46 2.29 -11.58 12.35
CA GLN A 46 1.27 -12.56 11.96
C GLN A 46 1.93 -13.87 11.51
N GLY A 47 2.89 -13.81 10.59
CA GLY A 47 3.59 -14.99 10.10
C GLY A 47 4.32 -15.75 11.21
N TYR A 48 4.94 -15.04 12.17
CA TYR A 48 5.59 -15.65 13.33
C TYR A 48 4.60 -16.42 14.20
N LEU A 49 3.42 -15.85 14.47
CA LEU A 49 2.39 -16.52 15.27
C LEU A 49 1.79 -17.73 14.54
N SER A 50 1.40 -17.55 13.28
CA SER A 50 0.79 -18.61 12.46
C SER A 50 1.78 -19.71 12.09
N GLY A 51 3.05 -19.39 11.90
CA GLY A 51 4.12 -20.34 11.59
C GLY A 51 4.45 -21.33 12.72
N GLN A 52 3.78 -21.21 13.88
CA GLN A 52 3.83 -22.22 14.95
C GLN A 52 2.91 -23.42 14.65
N ASP A 53 1.95 -23.29 13.73
CA ASP A 53 1.08 -24.39 13.34
C ASP A 53 1.91 -25.43 12.52
N PRO A 54 1.78 -26.72 12.84
CA PRO A 54 2.50 -27.78 12.10
C PRO A 54 1.99 -27.98 10.66
N ILE A 55 0.82 -27.43 10.34
CA ILE A 55 0.22 -27.49 9.00
C ILE A 55 0.46 -26.14 8.32
N MET A 56 1.35 -26.12 7.32
CA MET A 56 1.77 -24.89 6.64
C MET A 56 0.60 -24.10 6.04
N GLU A 57 -0.39 -24.81 5.49
CA GLU A 57 -1.58 -24.21 4.88
C GLU A 57 -2.45 -23.44 5.88
N HIS A 58 -2.34 -23.73 7.17
CA HIS A 58 -3.03 -22.96 8.22
C HIS A 58 -2.35 -21.62 8.52
N ALA A 59 -1.08 -21.48 8.14
CA ALA A 59 -0.37 -20.22 8.31
C ALA A 59 -0.67 -19.21 7.20
N ASP A 60 -1.17 -19.68 6.07
CA ASP A 60 -1.58 -18.83 4.96
C ASP A 60 -2.88 -18.08 5.32
N ILE A 61 -2.90 -16.81 4.98
CA ILE A 61 -4.05 -15.93 5.19
C ILE A 61 -4.61 -15.51 3.84
N THR A 62 -5.90 -15.19 3.81
CA THR A 62 -6.51 -14.63 2.61
C THR A 62 -6.04 -13.20 2.35
N MET A 63 -6.10 -12.78 1.09
CA MET A 63 -5.70 -11.42 0.68
C MET A 63 -6.50 -10.36 1.43
N GLU A 64 -7.80 -10.61 1.66
CA GLU A 64 -8.73 -9.69 2.34
C GLU A 64 -8.34 -9.43 3.81
N THR A 65 -7.62 -10.35 4.44
CA THR A 65 -7.18 -10.18 5.83
C THR A 65 -5.71 -9.78 5.96
N ALA A 66 -4.96 -9.87 4.88
CA ALA A 66 -3.51 -9.65 4.88
C ALA A 66 -3.13 -8.26 5.39
N GLU A 67 -3.90 -7.23 5.02
CA GLU A 67 -3.55 -5.84 5.34
C GLU A 67 -4.11 -5.36 6.69
N ILE A 68 -4.99 -6.14 7.33
CA ILE A 68 -5.56 -5.77 8.63
C ILE A 68 -4.45 -5.65 9.70
N HIS A 69 -3.58 -6.66 9.79
CA HIS A 69 -2.53 -6.65 10.80
C HIS A 69 -1.33 -5.79 10.43
N SER A 70 -1.01 -5.63 9.15
CA SER A 70 0.06 -4.74 8.71
C SER A 70 -0.29 -3.28 8.96
N MET A 71 -1.45 -2.82 8.52
CA MET A 71 -1.92 -1.45 8.72
C MET A 71 -2.22 -1.16 10.18
N SER A 72 -2.77 -2.13 10.94
CA SER A 72 -2.94 -1.99 12.39
C SER A 72 -1.60 -1.81 13.11
N MET A 73 -0.54 -2.50 12.68
CA MET A 73 0.78 -2.37 13.30
C MET A 73 1.37 -0.97 13.12
N GLU A 74 1.10 -0.31 12.01
CA GLU A 74 1.51 1.08 11.80
C GLU A 74 0.99 1.98 12.93
N PHE A 75 -0.29 1.87 13.30
CA PHE A 75 -0.89 2.64 14.39
C PHE A 75 -0.51 2.11 15.77
N PHE A 76 -0.34 0.80 15.95
CA PHE A 76 0.11 0.25 17.23
C PHE A 76 1.50 0.74 17.63
N THR A 77 2.31 1.16 16.68
CA THR A 77 3.66 1.69 16.92
C THR A 77 3.69 3.19 17.25
N ASP A 78 2.57 3.91 17.18
CA ASP A 78 2.46 5.35 17.47
C ASP A 78 3.11 5.77 18.81
N PRO A 79 2.93 5.02 19.92
CA PRO A 79 3.57 5.40 21.20
C PRO A 79 5.10 5.45 21.16
N TRP A 80 5.74 4.87 20.15
CA TRP A 80 7.19 4.81 19.98
C TRP A 80 7.72 5.73 18.88
N MET A 81 6.85 6.50 18.22
CA MET A 81 7.26 7.39 17.11
C MET A 81 8.25 8.46 17.53
N LYS A 82 8.29 8.81 18.83
CA LYS A 82 9.31 9.70 19.38
C LYS A 82 10.73 9.18 19.19
N GLU A 83 10.93 7.85 19.24
CA GLU A 83 12.25 7.24 19.05
C GLU A 83 12.76 7.41 17.60
N PHE A 84 11.85 7.53 16.63
CA PHE A 84 12.19 7.73 15.22
C PHE A 84 12.28 9.22 14.85
N PHE A 85 11.38 10.04 15.39
CA PHE A 85 11.19 11.43 14.92
C PHE A 85 11.55 12.50 15.95
N GLY A 86 11.86 12.13 17.20
CA GLY A 86 12.22 13.07 18.26
C GLY A 86 11.12 14.11 18.47
N ASP A 87 11.48 15.39 18.41
CA ASP A 87 10.55 16.51 18.60
C ASP A 87 9.52 16.66 17.46
N ARG A 88 9.71 15.96 16.36
CA ARG A 88 8.80 15.94 15.21
C ARG A 88 7.79 14.81 15.21
N GLU A 89 7.68 14.06 16.30
CA GLU A 89 6.71 12.99 16.50
C GLU A 89 5.28 13.42 16.10
N LYS A 90 4.84 14.59 16.61
CA LYS A 90 3.48 15.09 16.35
C LYS A 90 3.23 15.43 14.88
N ASP A 91 4.24 15.91 14.19
CA ASP A 91 4.15 16.20 12.75
C ASP A 91 3.91 14.89 11.99
N PHE A 92 4.67 13.85 12.35
CA PHE A 92 4.52 12.53 11.73
C PHE A 92 3.14 11.93 11.99
N LEU A 93 2.67 11.88 13.24
CA LEU A 93 1.35 11.34 13.60
C LEU A 93 0.21 12.09 12.89
N SER A 94 0.32 13.42 12.75
CA SER A 94 -0.68 14.20 12.01
C SER A 94 -0.67 13.85 10.51
N MET A 95 0.51 13.69 9.92
CA MET A 95 0.67 13.30 8.53
C MET A 95 0.12 11.89 8.29
N GLN A 96 0.45 10.93 9.14
CA GLN A 96 -0.03 9.55 9.07
C GLN A 96 -1.57 9.48 9.10
N LEU A 97 -2.21 10.22 10.01
CA LEU A 97 -3.67 10.29 10.07
C LEU A 97 -4.28 10.94 8.82
N GLU A 98 -3.65 12.00 8.31
CA GLU A 98 -4.09 12.65 7.07
C GLU A 98 -3.99 11.70 5.88
N ASP A 99 -2.88 10.99 5.76
CA ASP A 99 -2.64 10.02 4.70
C ASP A 99 -3.63 8.84 4.79
N ALA A 100 -3.91 8.35 5.99
CA ALA A 100 -4.92 7.31 6.23
C ALA A 100 -6.31 7.71 5.72
N ILE A 101 -6.74 8.95 6.02
CA ILE A 101 -8.04 9.46 5.57
C ILE A 101 -8.07 9.66 4.04
N ARG A 102 -7.00 10.21 3.48
CA ARG A 102 -6.88 10.46 2.04
C ARG A 102 -6.73 9.19 1.21
N PHE A 103 -6.21 8.15 1.83
CA PHE A 103 -6.04 6.85 1.18
C PHE A 103 -7.38 6.19 0.82
N ILE A 104 -8.40 6.30 1.66
CA ILE A 104 -9.71 5.67 1.45
C ILE A 104 -10.30 6.02 0.07
N PRO A 105 -10.50 7.31 -0.29
CA PRO A 105 -11.01 7.66 -1.62
C PRO A 105 -10.05 7.24 -2.75
N TYR A 106 -8.74 7.34 -2.55
CA TYR A 106 -7.78 6.92 -3.56
C TYR A 106 -7.83 5.41 -3.84
N GLY A 107 -7.81 4.58 -2.81
CA GLY A 107 -7.87 3.13 -2.96
C GLY A 107 -9.20 2.66 -3.58
N THR A 108 -10.31 3.29 -3.19
CA THR A 108 -11.63 3.03 -3.80
C THR A 108 -11.64 3.41 -5.28
N MET A 109 -11.04 4.54 -5.63
CA MET A 109 -10.89 4.96 -7.03
C MET A 109 -10.06 3.98 -7.85
N VAL A 110 -8.98 3.45 -7.28
CA VAL A 110 -8.14 2.44 -7.93
C VAL A 110 -8.96 1.19 -8.25
N ASP A 111 -9.82 0.77 -7.33
CA ASP A 111 -10.67 -0.41 -7.52
C ASP A 111 -11.73 -0.16 -8.62
N GLU A 112 -12.46 0.95 -8.56
CA GLU A 112 -13.42 1.31 -9.63
C GLU A 112 -12.74 1.37 -11.00
N PHE A 113 -11.54 1.94 -11.06
CA PHE A 113 -10.78 1.97 -12.32
C PHE A 113 -10.44 0.57 -12.85
N GLN A 114 -10.07 -0.35 -11.96
CA GLN A 114 -9.81 -1.74 -12.35
C GLN A 114 -11.07 -2.40 -12.93
N HIS A 115 -12.22 -2.25 -12.29
CA HIS A 115 -13.49 -2.74 -12.83
C HIS A 115 -13.73 -2.23 -14.25
N ILE A 116 -13.60 -0.94 -14.49
CA ILE A 116 -13.80 -0.33 -15.81
C ILE A 116 -12.87 -0.94 -16.86
N VAL A 117 -11.57 -1.02 -16.58
CA VAL A 117 -10.59 -1.46 -17.59
C VAL A 117 -10.56 -2.96 -17.79
N TYR A 118 -10.94 -3.75 -16.80
CA TYR A 118 -11.02 -5.21 -16.93
C TYR A 118 -12.34 -5.68 -17.54
N GLU A 119 -13.44 -4.96 -17.31
CA GLU A 119 -14.73 -5.22 -17.95
C GLU A 119 -14.77 -4.74 -19.41
N THR A 120 -13.93 -3.76 -19.76
CA THR A 120 -13.84 -3.20 -21.11
C THR A 120 -12.38 -3.22 -21.61
N PRO A 121 -11.83 -4.43 -21.90
CA PRO A 121 -10.40 -4.60 -22.22
C PRO A 121 -9.99 -3.92 -23.54
N GLU A 122 -10.95 -3.66 -24.44
CA GLU A 122 -10.76 -2.97 -25.70
C GLU A 122 -10.51 -1.46 -25.59
N LEU A 123 -10.63 -0.86 -24.39
CA LEU A 123 -10.30 0.55 -24.18
C LEU A 123 -8.88 0.86 -24.64
N THR A 124 -8.76 1.85 -25.49
CA THR A 124 -7.47 2.39 -25.93
C THR A 124 -6.73 3.02 -24.76
N PRO A 125 -5.38 3.19 -24.85
CA PRO A 125 -4.62 3.88 -23.82
C PRO A 125 -5.14 5.29 -23.48
N GLN A 126 -5.65 6.01 -24.48
CA GLN A 126 -6.24 7.34 -24.30
C GLN A 126 -7.58 7.29 -23.57
N GLU A 127 -8.41 6.28 -23.83
CA GLU A 127 -9.68 6.09 -23.13
C GLU A 127 -9.44 5.71 -21.67
N ARG A 128 -8.50 4.82 -21.37
CA ARG A 128 -8.11 4.50 -19.98
C ARG A 128 -7.65 5.74 -19.22
N ARG A 129 -6.83 6.61 -19.84
CA ARG A 129 -6.44 7.88 -19.23
C ARG A 129 -7.62 8.81 -18.97
N ARG A 130 -8.60 8.87 -19.89
CA ARG A 130 -9.81 9.69 -19.71
C ARG A 130 -10.66 9.18 -18.54
N GLU A 131 -10.84 7.86 -18.43
CA GLU A 131 -11.54 7.27 -17.30
C GLU A 131 -10.83 7.55 -15.98
N TRP A 132 -9.50 7.40 -15.92
CA TRP A 132 -8.76 7.77 -14.73
C TRP A 132 -8.96 9.25 -14.36
N SER A 133 -8.80 10.18 -15.29
CA SER A 133 -9.03 11.61 -15.03
C SER A 133 -10.46 11.92 -14.61
N ARG A 134 -11.44 11.17 -15.11
CA ARG A 134 -12.85 11.30 -14.68
C ARG A 134 -13.01 10.91 -13.22
N LEU A 135 -12.44 9.80 -12.83
CA LEU A 135 -12.48 9.30 -11.46
C LEU A 135 -11.71 10.21 -10.49
N GLU A 136 -10.53 10.70 -10.87
CA GLU A 136 -9.77 11.65 -10.06
C GLU A 136 -10.59 12.89 -9.68
N LYS A 137 -11.38 13.42 -10.60
CA LYS A 137 -12.26 14.57 -10.32
C LYS A 137 -13.37 14.26 -9.33
N ILE A 138 -13.77 13.01 -9.21
CA ILE A 138 -14.80 12.57 -8.27
C ILE A 138 -14.20 12.28 -6.89
N TYR A 139 -13.15 11.45 -6.86
CA TYR A 139 -12.58 10.93 -5.64
C TYR A 139 -11.51 11.83 -5.02
N MET A 140 -10.77 12.56 -5.86
CA MET A 140 -9.63 13.38 -5.49
C MET A 140 -9.74 14.82 -6.05
N PRO A 141 -10.85 15.53 -5.81
CA PRO A 141 -11.13 16.83 -6.46
C PRO A 141 -10.13 17.93 -6.07
N HIS A 142 -9.31 17.71 -5.04
CA HIS A 142 -8.28 18.63 -4.58
C HIS A 142 -6.96 18.51 -5.36
N LEU A 143 -6.81 17.45 -6.21
CA LEU A 143 -5.59 17.27 -7.00
C LEU A 143 -5.55 18.27 -8.16
N ASP A 144 -4.45 18.99 -8.23
CA ASP A 144 -4.09 19.83 -9.36
C ASP A 144 -2.67 19.46 -9.80
N TYR A 145 -2.53 19.02 -11.01
CA TYR A 145 -1.24 18.66 -11.61
C TYR A 145 -0.59 19.83 -12.35
N GLU A 146 -1.16 21.04 -12.18
CA GLU A 146 -0.73 22.23 -12.91
C GLU A 146 -0.74 21.95 -14.42
N GLU A 147 0.40 22.17 -15.08
CA GLU A 147 0.55 21.95 -16.52
C GLU A 147 1.31 20.65 -16.86
N ASP A 148 1.47 19.72 -15.90
CA ASP A 148 2.15 18.47 -16.19
C ASP A 148 1.44 17.71 -17.33
N PRO A 149 2.12 17.49 -18.47
CA PRO A 149 1.49 16.97 -19.69
C PRO A 149 1.13 15.48 -19.59
N PHE A 150 1.64 14.77 -18.59
CA PHE A 150 1.40 13.34 -18.38
C PHE A 150 0.32 13.11 -17.32
N PHE A 151 0.47 13.72 -16.15
CA PHE A 151 -0.48 13.52 -15.03
C PHE A 151 -1.80 14.22 -15.28
N SER A 152 -1.80 15.44 -15.81
CA SER A 152 -3.04 16.17 -16.16
C SER A 152 -3.91 15.46 -17.21
N LYS A 153 -3.32 14.50 -17.94
CA LYS A 153 -4.02 13.65 -18.91
C LYS A 153 -4.37 12.27 -18.37
N GLY A 154 -4.38 12.08 -17.06
CA GLY A 154 -4.74 10.82 -16.41
C GLY A 154 -3.67 9.74 -16.52
N GLY A 155 -2.41 10.11 -16.51
CA GLY A 155 -1.29 9.17 -16.56
C GLY A 155 -0.93 8.53 -15.22
N PHE A 156 -1.46 9.04 -14.12
CA PHE A 156 -1.02 8.66 -12.78
C PHE A 156 -1.21 7.17 -12.44
N TRP A 157 -2.29 6.54 -12.91
CA TRP A 157 -2.55 5.11 -12.65
C TRP A 157 -1.42 4.18 -13.07
N GLN A 158 -0.61 4.61 -14.06
CA GLN A 158 0.46 3.78 -14.61
C GLN A 158 1.59 3.50 -13.62
N LYS A 159 1.71 4.28 -12.55
CA LYS A 159 2.67 4.00 -11.48
C LYS A 159 2.15 2.97 -10.46
N GLN A 160 0.83 2.72 -10.42
CA GLN A 160 0.22 1.83 -9.44
C GLN A 160 0.40 0.38 -9.87
N GLN A 161 1.48 -0.24 -9.40
CA GLN A 161 1.87 -1.60 -9.80
C GLN A 161 0.83 -2.66 -9.47
N HIS A 162 0.04 -2.46 -8.42
CA HIS A 162 -1.02 -3.39 -8.00
C HIS A 162 -2.04 -3.64 -9.11
N ILE A 163 -2.36 -2.65 -9.93
CA ILE A 163 -3.29 -2.78 -11.06
C ILE A 163 -2.82 -3.86 -12.05
N TYR A 164 -1.51 -4.04 -12.19
CA TYR A 164 -0.91 -4.99 -13.14
C TYR A 164 -0.57 -6.33 -12.52
N ASN A 165 -0.04 -6.30 -11.29
CA ASN A 165 0.57 -7.47 -10.66
C ASN A 165 -0.39 -8.22 -9.75
N SER A 166 -1.38 -7.52 -9.17
CA SER A 166 -2.34 -8.06 -8.21
C SER A 166 -3.71 -7.40 -8.41
N PRO A 167 -4.37 -7.66 -9.56
CA PRO A 167 -5.67 -7.03 -9.87
C PRO A 167 -6.68 -7.28 -8.76
N PHE A 168 -7.46 -6.25 -8.44
CA PHE A 168 -8.53 -6.26 -7.42
C PHE A 168 -8.06 -6.46 -5.98
N TYR A 169 -6.76 -6.49 -5.73
CA TYR A 169 -6.23 -6.57 -4.37
C TYR A 169 -6.25 -5.22 -3.63
N TYR A 170 -6.11 -4.12 -4.35
CA TYR A 170 -5.86 -2.80 -3.74
C TYR A 170 -7.00 -2.32 -2.83
N ILE A 171 -8.22 -2.79 -3.05
CA ILE A 171 -9.37 -2.50 -2.19
C ILE A 171 -9.21 -3.05 -0.77
N ASP A 172 -8.43 -4.11 -0.59
CA ASP A 172 -8.23 -4.74 0.72
C ASP A 172 -7.51 -3.81 1.70
N TYR A 173 -6.63 -2.93 1.21
CA TYR A 173 -6.05 -1.84 2.01
C TYR A 173 -7.11 -0.86 2.51
N VAL A 174 -8.12 -0.55 1.70
CA VAL A 174 -9.22 0.35 2.10
C VAL A 174 -10.10 -0.30 3.16
N LEU A 175 -10.38 -1.60 3.01
CA LEU A 175 -11.11 -2.37 4.00
C LEU A 175 -10.35 -2.40 5.33
N ALA A 176 -9.07 -2.71 5.29
CA ALA A 176 -8.20 -2.71 6.46
C ALA A 176 -8.13 -1.33 7.15
N GLN A 177 -8.03 -0.26 6.35
CA GLN A 177 -8.00 1.13 6.87
C GLN A 177 -9.31 1.56 7.53
N SER A 178 -10.42 0.87 7.21
CA SER A 178 -11.75 1.21 7.71
C SER A 178 -12.11 0.47 9.02
N LEU A 179 -11.28 -0.47 9.44
CA LEU A 179 -11.45 -1.27 10.66
C LEU A 179 -10.76 -0.64 11.86
#